data_f70a391990279a0f17ec6457a0275cc3
#
_entry.id   f70a391990279a0f17ec6457a0275cc3
#
_cell.length_a   1.000
_cell.length_b   1.000
_cell.length_c   1.000
_cell.angle_alpha   90.00
_cell.angle_beta   90.00
_cell.angle_gamma   90.00
#
_symmetry.space_group_name_H-M   'P 1'
#
loop_
_entity.id
_entity.type
_entity.pdbx_description
1 polymer ?
#
loop_
_entity_poly.entity_id
_entity_poly.type
_entity_poly.pdbx_seq_one_letter_code
_entity_poly.pdbx_strand_id
1 'polypeptide(L)'
;MRFFKDASFEFIEKRRKAYVVSAAAIALGLAAMVFNIVSIGSFVDYGVDFTGGTLVQVRFDGDVTAGDLRAALGGAQAPSITRFGAENEFTIRAPLPEDTDDLDVVSRSIRQGIDASGLGSYEVVRTEVVGPKIGEELTRQAGLAILFSFLLTLLYIAFRFEFRFGLASILATVHDILITLGFLAIFRVEISLPTVAAILTVVGYSLNDTIVVFDRIRENLNKKGGRREDPVRLIDRSINEVLPRTVLTSMTTLAVLMSLLILGGAVIRDFTIVLILGVVIGTYSSIFVASPALIEIQRRWEKKDKTKKKSGTGSREKAAIPV
;
A
#
# COMPACT_ATOMS: atom_id res chain seq x y z
N MET A 1 -26.00 -19.06 -4.81
CA MET A 1 -26.45 -17.66 -5.07
C MET A 1 -25.48 -17.03 -6.04
N ARG A 2 -25.93 -16.48 -7.17
CA ARG A 2 -25.06 -15.75 -8.13
C ARG A 2 -25.26 -14.26 -7.90
N PHE A 3 -24.48 -13.67 -6.98
CA PHE A 3 -24.45 -12.23 -6.78
C PHE A 3 -24.00 -11.56 -8.10
N PHE A 4 -24.63 -10.47 -8.49
CA PHE A 4 -24.30 -9.65 -9.67
C PHE A 4 -24.40 -10.35 -11.04
N LYS A 5 -25.26 -11.40 -11.22
CA LYS A 5 -25.33 -12.17 -12.47
C LYS A 5 -25.72 -11.33 -13.69
N ASP A 6 -26.50 -10.27 -13.47
CA ASP A 6 -27.02 -9.37 -14.50
C ASP A 6 -26.57 -7.92 -14.24
N ALA A 7 -25.37 -7.73 -13.65
CA ALA A 7 -24.83 -6.41 -13.38
C ALA A 7 -24.53 -5.68 -14.70
N SER A 8 -24.97 -4.43 -14.81
CA SER A 8 -24.73 -3.54 -15.95
C SER A 8 -24.28 -2.16 -15.47
N PHE A 9 -23.27 -2.14 -14.61
CA PHE A 9 -22.72 -0.90 -14.09
C PHE A 9 -21.84 -0.20 -15.12
N GLU A 10 -21.98 1.11 -15.22
CA GLU A 10 -21.16 2.00 -16.06
C GLU A 10 -20.00 2.55 -15.25
N PHE A 11 -18.95 1.75 -15.08
CA PHE A 11 -17.76 2.10 -14.30
C PHE A 11 -16.94 3.19 -14.96
N ILE A 12 -16.75 3.08 -16.27
CA ILE A 12 -15.87 3.96 -17.04
C ILE A 12 -16.43 5.39 -17.14
N GLU A 13 -17.74 5.57 -17.13
CA GLU A 13 -18.33 6.91 -17.08
C GLU A 13 -17.99 7.65 -15.79
N LYS A 14 -17.88 6.91 -14.67
CA LYS A 14 -17.54 7.46 -13.35
C LYS A 14 -16.04 7.71 -13.16
N ARG A 15 -15.18 7.39 -14.16
CA ARG A 15 -13.70 7.48 -14.04
C ARG A 15 -13.19 8.86 -13.61
N ARG A 16 -13.85 9.97 -14.05
CA ARG A 16 -13.44 11.32 -13.65
C ARG A 16 -13.58 11.54 -12.14
N LYS A 17 -14.70 11.07 -11.56
CA LYS A 17 -14.92 11.13 -10.11
C LYS A 17 -13.91 10.25 -9.37
N ALA A 18 -13.66 9.06 -9.87
CA ALA A 18 -12.67 8.14 -9.31
C ALA A 18 -11.26 8.74 -9.33
N TYR A 19 -10.84 9.36 -10.45
CA TYR A 19 -9.55 10.05 -10.52
C TYR A 19 -9.43 11.21 -9.55
N VAL A 20 -10.50 11.99 -9.32
CA VAL A 20 -10.51 13.07 -8.33
C VAL A 20 -10.35 12.51 -6.92
N VAL A 21 -11.07 11.44 -6.58
CA VAL A 21 -10.95 10.76 -5.27
C VAL A 21 -9.54 10.21 -5.06
N SER A 22 -9.00 9.50 -6.05
CA SER A 22 -7.63 8.97 -6.01
C SER A 22 -6.58 10.08 -5.88
N ALA A 23 -6.71 11.14 -6.68
CA ALA A 23 -5.78 12.27 -6.63
C ALA A 23 -5.85 12.99 -5.28
N ALA A 24 -7.04 13.19 -4.72
CA ALA A 24 -7.21 13.77 -3.39
C ALA A 24 -6.59 12.89 -2.30
N ALA A 25 -6.82 11.57 -2.33
CA ALA A 25 -6.23 10.63 -1.38
C ALA A 25 -4.69 10.64 -1.45
N ILE A 26 -4.11 10.60 -2.66
CA ILE A 26 -2.67 10.68 -2.87
C ILE A 26 -2.12 12.03 -2.40
N ALA A 27 -2.78 13.15 -2.73
CA ALA A 27 -2.35 14.47 -2.30
C ALA A 27 -2.35 14.61 -0.77
N LEU A 28 -3.38 14.11 -0.09
CA LEU A 28 -3.43 14.06 1.38
C LEU A 28 -2.31 13.20 1.96
N GLY A 29 -2.06 12.03 1.38
CA GLY A 29 -0.95 11.17 1.79
C GLY A 29 0.42 11.83 1.63
N LEU A 30 0.67 12.46 0.48
CA LEU A 30 1.90 13.20 0.23
C LEU A 30 2.07 14.40 1.17
N ALA A 31 0.98 15.14 1.45
CA ALA A 31 1.01 16.24 2.43
C ALA A 31 1.34 15.73 3.83
N ALA A 32 0.79 14.59 4.25
CA ALA A 32 1.14 13.96 5.53
C ALA A 32 2.60 13.50 5.57
N MET A 33 3.13 12.92 4.49
CA MET A 33 4.55 12.54 4.40
C MET A 33 5.48 13.76 4.54
N VAL A 34 5.15 14.87 3.85
CA VAL A 34 5.92 16.12 3.97
C VAL A 34 5.83 16.69 5.39
N PHE A 35 4.65 16.69 5.98
CA PHE A 35 4.46 17.11 7.37
C PHE A 35 5.30 16.24 8.34
N ASN A 36 5.32 14.93 8.16
CA ASN A 36 6.11 14.03 8.97
C ASN A 36 7.62 14.29 8.82
N ILE A 37 8.12 14.57 7.61
CA ILE A 37 9.54 14.94 7.41
C ILE A 37 9.91 16.15 8.27
N VAL A 38 9.03 17.16 8.35
CA VAL A 38 9.30 18.37 9.15
C VAL A 38 9.17 18.09 10.65
N SER A 39 8.23 17.22 11.07
CA SER A 39 7.90 17.01 12.49
C SER A 39 8.72 15.92 13.16
N ILE A 40 9.10 14.86 12.44
CA ILE A 40 9.84 13.69 12.98
C ILE A 40 11.10 13.33 12.19
N GLY A 41 11.44 14.10 11.15
CA GLY A 41 12.64 13.86 10.34
C GLY A 41 12.53 12.73 9.31
N SER A 42 11.35 12.10 9.18
CA SER A 42 11.12 10.94 8.30
C SER A 42 9.72 11.03 7.69
N PHE A 43 9.53 10.54 6.47
CA PHE A 43 8.22 10.58 5.80
C PHE A 43 7.19 9.60 6.38
N VAL A 44 7.63 8.56 7.11
CA VAL A 44 6.82 7.57 7.83
C VAL A 44 7.49 7.21 9.16
N ASP A 45 6.76 6.55 10.05
CA ASP A 45 7.33 6.02 11.29
C ASP A 45 8.02 4.68 11.02
N TYR A 46 9.34 4.62 11.16
CA TYR A 46 10.10 3.37 11.07
C TYR A 46 10.14 2.66 12.40
N GLY A 47 9.94 1.34 12.37
CA GLY A 47 10.07 0.46 13.51
C GLY A 47 11.50 0.20 13.94
N VAL A 48 11.64 -0.41 15.11
CA VAL A 48 12.95 -0.81 15.66
C VAL A 48 13.70 -1.79 14.76
N ASP A 49 12.99 -2.52 13.91
CA ASP A 49 13.57 -3.40 12.89
C ASP A 49 14.55 -2.66 11.95
N PHE A 50 14.29 -1.38 11.70
CA PHE A 50 15.08 -0.55 10.78
C PHE A 50 15.95 0.48 11.48
N THR A 51 15.45 1.04 12.59
CA THR A 51 16.19 2.07 13.34
C THR A 51 17.14 1.50 14.38
N GLY A 52 16.99 0.22 14.73
CA GLY A 52 17.56 -0.34 15.93
C GLY A 52 16.88 0.21 17.19
N GLY A 53 17.20 -0.34 18.34
CA GLY A 53 16.66 0.11 19.61
C GLY A 53 15.78 -0.91 20.30
N THR A 54 15.07 -0.43 21.32
CA THR A 54 14.12 -1.24 22.14
C THR A 54 12.72 -0.67 21.99
N LEU A 55 11.75 -1.54 21.75
CA LEU A 55 10.33 -1.26 21.80
C LEU A 55 9.71 -2.04 22.94
N VAL A 56 9.03 -1.32 23.84
CA VAL A 56 8.22 -1.93 24.91
C VAL A 56 6.78 -1.45 24.74
N GLN A 57 5.87 -2.39 24.55
CA GLN A 57 4.44 -2.13 24.47
C GLN A 57 3.80 -2.52 25.78
N VAL A 58 3.13 -1.57 26.41
CA VAL A 58 2.50 -1.72 27.73
C VAL A 58 1.01 -1.38 27.65
N ARG A 59 0.20 -2.12 28.39
CA ARG A 59 -1.22 -1.85 28.59
C ARG A 59 -1.47 -1.64 30.07
N PHE A 60 -2.10 -0.51 30.43
CA PHE A 60 -2.46 -0.19 31.80
C PHE A 60 -3.91 -0.61 32.11
N ASP A 61 -4.15 -1.05 33.32
CA ASP A 61 -5.52 -1.34 33.81
C ASP A 61 -6.30 -0.05 34.10
N GLY A 62 -5.59 1.02 34.46
CA GLY A 62 -6.13 2.33 34.79
C GLY A 62 -6.05 3.34 33.63
N ASP A 63 -6.68 4.51 33.80
CA ASP A 63 -6.64 5.57 32.85
C ASP A 63 -5.32 6.35 32.98
N VAL A 64 -4.40 6.07 32.05
CA VAL A 64 -3.06 6.67 31.97
C VAL A 64 -2.93 7.43 30.66
N THR A 65 -2.29 8.61 30.72
CA THR A 65 -2.02 9.41 29.50
C THR A 65 -0.56 9.27 29.05
N ALA A 66 -0.32 9.56 27.77
CA ALA A 66 1.05 9.64 27.25
C ALA A 66 1.89 10.73 27.96
N GLY A 67 1.23 11.74 28.54
CA GLY A 67 1.85 12.78 29.35
C GLY A 67 2.39 12.25 30.66
N ASP A 68 1.60 11.43 31.36
CA ASP A 68 1.97 10.80 32.63
C ASP A 68 3.18 9.86 32.42
N LEU A 69 3.16 9.06 31.35
CA LEU A 69 4.28 8.20 30.98
C LEU A 69 5.55 9.00 30.63
N ARG A 70 5.42 10.13 29.93
CA ARG A 70 6.57 11.00 29.67
C ARG A 70 7.16 11.55 30.96
N ALA A 71 6.31 12.00 31.88
CA ALA A 71 6.77 12.48 33.20
C ALA A 71 7.51 11.37 33.98
N ALA A 72 6.99 10.15 33.94
CA ALA A 72 7.57 8.98 34.60
C ALA A 72 8.93 8.56 34.00
N LEU A 73 9.11 8.71 32.69
CA LEU A 73 10.29 8.20 31.96
C LEU A 73 11.33 9.29 31.62
N GLY A 74 11.33 10.41 32.36
CA GLY A 74 12.36 11.43 32.21
C GLY A 74 11.90 12.77 31.63
N GLY A 75 10.61 13.03 31.52
CA GLY A 75 10.06 14.31 31.10
C GLY A 75 10.45 14.70 29.67
N ALA A 76 11.26 15.76 29.55
CA ALA A 76 11.75 16.25 28.25
C ALA A 76 12.71 15.30 27.54
N GLN A 77 13.36 14.40 28.26
CA GLN A 77 14.31 13.40 27.75
C GLN A 77 13.68 12.00 27.64
N ALA A 78 12.35 11.90 27.85
CA ALA A 78 11.64 10.65 27.76
C ALA A 78 11.76 10.02 26.36
N PRO A 79 11.78 8.68 26.28
CA PRO A 79 11.73 7.98 25.00
C PRO A 79 10.49 8.33 24.19
N SER A 80 10.45 7.97 22.92
CA SER A 80 9.26 8.18 22.08
C SER A 80 8.11 7.34 22.60
N ILE A 81 7.00 7.99 22.98
CA ILE A 81 5.80 7.35 23.51
C ILE A 81 4.64 7.65 22.56
N THR A 82 4.09 6.59 21.99
CA THR A 82 2.95 6.64 21.07
C THR A 82 1.79 5.81 21.63
N ARG A 83 0.57 6.34 21.56
CA ARG A 83 -0.62 5.57 21.92
C ARG A 83 -0.87 4.51 20.85
N PHE A 84 -1.17 3.28 21.26
CA PHE A 84 -1.37 2.16 20.37
C PHE A 84 -2.77 1.58 20.53
N GLY A 85 -3.59 1.75 19.52
CA GLY A 85 -4.89 1.09 19.36
C GLY A 85 -5.93 1.34 20.43
N ALA A 86 -5.93 0.54 21.50
CA ALA A 86 -6.91 0.63 22.57
C ALA A 86 -6.63 1.83 23.52
N GLU A 87 -7.62 2.22 24.29
CA GLU A 87 -7.41 3.11 25.42
C GLU A 87 -6.41 2.48 26.39
N ASN A 88 -5.49 3.26 26.95
CA ASN A 88 -4.46 2.81 27.91
C ASN A 88 -3.38 1.86 27.39
N GLU A 89 -3.19 1.76 26.08
CA GLU A 89 -2.11 0.99 25.48
C GLU A 89 -1.07 1.92 24.81
N PHE A 90 0.21 1.73 25.15
CA PHE A 90 1.31 2.60 24.71
C PHE A 90 2.49 1.80 24.21
N THR A 91 3.09 2.29 23.12
CA THR A 91 4.38 1.82 22.63
C THR A 91 5.46 2.82 23.02
N ILE A 92 6.49 2.34 23.71
CA ILE A 92 7.63 3.12 24.19
C ILE A 92 8.84 2.66 23.41
N ARG A 93 9.51 3.58 22.67
CA ARG A 93 10.70 3.28 21.89
C ARG A 93 11.87 4.10 22.40
N ALA A 94 12.98 3.42 22.62
CA ALA A 94 14.23 4.06 23.02
C ALA A 94 15.42 3.50 22.25
N PRO A 95 16.40 4.31 21.88
CA PRO A 95 17.63 3.84 21.27
C PRO A 95 18.42 2.97 22.25
N LEU A 96 19.18 2.01 21.73
CA LEU A 96 20.18 1.30 22.52
C LEU A 96 21.42 2.18 22.68
N PRO A 97 22.02 2.25 23.87
CA PRO A 97 23.32 2.88 24.04
C PRO A 97 24.40 2.19 23.19
N GLU A 98 25.30 2.97 22.58
CA GLU A 98 26.33 2.44 21.67
C GLU A 98 27.34 1.52 22.37
N ASP A 99 27.55 1.72 23.68
CA ASP A 99 28.58 1.04 24.45
C ASP A 99 28.05 -0.14 25.28
N THR A 100 26.87 -0.69 24.98
CA THR A 100 26.31 -1.80 25.76
C THR A 100 26.16 -3.06 24.93
N ASP A 101 26.67 -4.17 25.49
CA ASP A 101 26.39 -5.52 24.97
C ASP A 101 25.08 -6.10 25.55
N ASP A 102 24.50 -5.43 26.55
CA ASP A 102 23.26 -5.85 27.20
C ASP A 102 22.03 -5.26 26.47
N LEU A 103 21.47 -6.04 25.58
CA LEU A 103 20.31 -5.64 24.77
C LEU A 103 19.05 -5.36 25.61
N ASP A 104 18.97 -5.92 26.84
CA ASP A 104 17.80 -5.75 27.70
C ASP A 104 17.89 -4.56 28.65
N VAL A 105 19.00 -3.85 28.69
CA VAL A 105 19.23 -2.74 29.63
C VAL A 105 18.15 -1.66 29.51
N VAL A 106 17.77 -1.31 28.29
CA VAL A 106 16.76 -0.28 28.02
C VAL A 106 15.36 -0.75 28.40
N SER A 107 14.99 -2.00 28.09
CA SER A 107 13.68 -2.54 28.45
C SER A 107 13.51 -2.62 29.97
N ARG A 108 14.56 -3.00 30.70
CA ARG A 108 14.57 -2.99 32.17
C ARG A 108 14.46 -1.58 32.75
N SER A 109 15.18 -0.61 32.15
CA SER A 109 15.12 0.79 32.60
C SER A 109 13.72 1.38 32.41
N ILE A 110 13.07 1.11 31.26
CA ILE A 110 11.69 1.55 31.01
C ILE A 110 10.74 0.96 32.03
N ARG A 111 10.81 -0.35 32.31
CA ARG A 111 9.95 -1.03 33.31
C ARG A 111 10.18 -0.47 34.71
N GLN A 112 11.43 -0.31 35.13
CA GLN A 112 11.77 0.29 36.43
C GLN A 112 11.25 1.72 36.57
N GLY A 113 11.32 2.53 35.49
CA GLY A 113 10.75 3.87 35.48
C GLY A 113 9.22 3.87 35.64
N ILE A 114 8.52 2.95 34.97
CA ILE A 114 7.07 2.80 35.13
C ILE A 114 6.73 2.31 36.56
N ASP A 115 7.44 1.30 37.06
CA ASP A 115 7.21 0.75 38.41
C ASP A 115 7.41 1.81 39.49
N ALA A 116 8.45 2.66 39.35
CA ALA A 116 8.73 3.74 40.31
C ALA A 116 7.74 4.90 40.23
N SER A 117 6.98 5.03 39.14
CA SER A 117 6.08 6.17 38.93
C SER A 117 4.74 6.07 39.64
N GLY A 118 4.34 4.89 40.07
CA GLY A 118 3.05 4.66 40.73
C GLY A 118 1.82 4.83 39.81
N LEU A 119 1.99 4.71 38.50
CA LEU A 119 0.90 4.85 37.51
C LEU A 119 -0.13 3.70 37.50
N GLY A 120 0.02 2.73 38.38
CA GLY A 120 -0.88 1.59 38.52
C GLY A 120 -0.33 0.30 37.91
N SER A 121 -1.16 -0.74 37.92
CA SER A 121 -0.82 -2.03 37.31
C SER A 121 -0.83 -1.96 35.79
N TYR A 122 0.14 -2.65 35.16
CA TYR A 122 0.25 -2.75 33.73
C TYR A 122 0.73 -4.14 33.29
N GLU A 123 0.39 -4.51 32.09
CA GLU A 123 0.87 -5.69 31.40
C GLU A 123 1.84 -5.29 30.27
N VAL A 124 2.96 -6.00 30.16
CA VAL A 124 3.84 -5.89 29.01
C VAL A 124 3.33 -6.79 27.90
N VAL A 125 2.73 -6.17 26.89
CA VAL A 125 2.11 -6.87 25.76
C VAL A 125 3.17 -7.40 24.79
N ARG A 126 4.25 -6.60 24.57
CA ARG A 126 5.30 -6.90 23.59
C ARG A 126 6.61 -6.23 23.99
N THR A 127 7.72 -6.93 23.80
CA THR A 127 9.06 -6.35 23.87
C THR A 127 9.84 -6.79 22.64
N GLU A 128 10.46 -5.83 21.96
CA GLU A 128 11.36 -6.06 20.83
C GLU A 128 12.66 -5.32 21.08
N VAL A 129 13.76 -5.97 20.75
CA VAL A 129 15.09 -5.39 20.87
C VAL A 129 15.88 -5.74 19.62
N VAL A 130 16.37 -4.72 18.93
CA VAL A 130 17.15 -4.86 17.71
C VAL A 130 18.44 -4.08 17.86
N GLY A 131 19.58 -4.77 17.78
CA GLY A 131 20.88 -4.13 17.77
C GLY A 131 21.08 -3.26 16.53
N PRO A 132 21.86 -2.14 16.61
CA PRO A 132 22.03 -1.21 15.50
C PRO A 132 22.53 -1.88 14.18
N LYS A 133 23.51 -2.79 14.30
CA LYS A 133 24.05 -3.54 13.14
C LYS A 133 22.99 -4.43 12.48
N ILE A 134 22.11 -5.02 13.28
CA ILE A 134 21.02 -5.87 12.77
C ILE A 134 19.98 -5.00 12.06
N GLY A 135 19.63 -3.85 12.62
CA GLY A 135 18.70 -2.90 11.99
C GLY A 135 19.20 -2.39 10.63
N GLU A 136 20.49 -2.07 10.51
CA GLU A 136 21.10 -1.70 9.23
C GLU A 136 21.03 -2.84 8.19
N GLU A 137 21.36 -4.06 8.60
CA GLU A 137 21.30 -5.24 7.73
C GLU A 137 19.85 -5.53 7.27
N LEU A 138 18.87 -5.44 8.19
CA LEU A 138 17.45 -5.62 7.87
C LEU A 138 16.94 -4.54 6.92
N THR A 139 17.37 -3.29 7.08
CA THR A 139 17.05 -2.18 6.17
C THR A 139 17.57 -2.48 4.76
N ARG A 140 18.81 -2.93 4.64
CA ARG A 140 19.41 -3.31 3.37
C ARG A 140 18.67 -4.47 2.71
N GLN A 141 18.37 -5.53 3.48
CA GLN A 141 17.63 -6.70 2.99
C GLN A 141 16.20 -6.36 2.56
N ALA A 142 15.47 -5.55 3.33
CA ALA A 142 14.14 -5.08 2.97
C ALA A 142 14.17 -4.24 1.68
N GLY A 143 15.15 -3.35 1.54
CA GLY A 143 15.34 -2.57 0.31
C GLY A 143 15.59 -3.45 -0.91
N LEU A 144 16.43 -4.47 -0.79
CA LEU A 144 16.68 -5.45 -1.85
C LEU A 144 15.42 -6.27 -2.16
N ALA A 145 14.68 -6.73 -1.16
CA ALA A 145 13.45 -7.48 -1.35
C ALA A 145 12.41 -6.66 -2.12
N ILE A 146 12.24 -5.38 -1.78
CA ILE A 146 11.36 -4.45 -2.50
C ILE A 146 11.84 -4.32 -3.95
N LEU A 147 13.12 -4.03 -4.18
CA LEU A 147 13.69 -3.87 -5.51
C LEU A 147 13.47 -5.11 -6.38
N PHE A 148 13.85 -6.30 -5.88
CA PHE A 148 13.69 -7.54 -6.63
C PHE A 148 12.22 -7.89 -6.87
N SER A 149 11.33 -7.66 -5.90
CA SER A 149 9.89 -7.85 -6.08
C SER A 149 9.35 -6.98 -7.22
N PHE A 150 9.73 -5.70 -7.27
CA PHE A 150 9.34 -4.83 -8.36
C PHE A 150 9.90 -5.27 -9.70
N LEU A 151 11.18 -5.61 -9.77
CA LEU A 151 11.80 -6.10 -11.02
C LEU A 151 11.12 -7.36 -11.54
N LEU A 152 10.87 -8.35 -10.67
CA LEU A 152 10.19 -9.59 -11.04
C LEU A 152 8.75 -9.33 -11.47
N THR A 153 8.05 -8.43 -10.80
CA THR A 153 6.70 -8.00 -11.16
C THR A 153 6.66 -7.34 -12.54
N LEU A 154 7.58 -6.41 -12.81
CA LEU A 154 7.70 -5.74 -14.11
C LEU A 154 8.02 -6.74 -15.21
N LEU A 155 8.95 -7.67 -14.95
CA LEU A 155 9.32 -8.74 -15.88
C LEU A 155 8.11 -9.63 -16.19
N TYR A 156 7.39 -10.08 -15.16
CA TYR A 156 6.17 -10.89 -15.34
C TYR A 156 5.12 -10.16 -16.19
N ILE A 157 4.85 -8.88 -15.89
CA ILE A 157 3.89 -8.06 -16.66
C ILE A 157 4.36 -7.91 -18.12
N ALA A 158 5.67 -7.70 -18.35
CA ALA A 158 6.22 -7.54 -19.69
C ALA A 158 6.07 -8.81 -20.55
N PHE A 159 6.21 -10.00 -19.95
CA PHE A 159 5.99 -11.28 -20.65
C PHE A 159 4.52 -11.65 -20.79
N ARG A 160 3.70 -11.30 -19.80
CA ARG A 160 2.29 -11.73 -19.73
C ARG A 160 1.36 -10.87 -20.58
N PHE A 161 1.66 -9.58 -20.71
CA PHE A 161 0.79 -8.59 -21.35
C PHE A 161 1.46 -7.83 -22.48
N GLU A 162 0.62 -7.36 -23.42
CA GLU A 162 1.03 -6.32 -24.37
C GLU A 162 1.39 -5.03 -23.62
N PHE A 163 2.32 -4.26 -24.15
CA PHE A 163 2.87 -3.04 -23.52
C PHE A 163 1.80 -2.09 -22.93
N ARG A 164 0.66 -1.95 -23.60
CA ARG A 164 -0.43 -1.05 -23.16
C ARG A 164 -1.07 -1.51 -21.84
N PHE A 165 -1.35 -2.80 -21.74
CA PHE A 165 -1.88 -3.42 -20.53
C PHE A 165 -0.85 -3.39 -19.39
N GLY A 166 0.42 -3.65 -19.73
CA GLY A 166 1.52 -3.57 -18.78
C GLY A 166 1.66 -2.17 -18.17
N LEU A 167 1.64 -1.13 -18.99
CA LEU A 167 1.73 0.25 -18.50
C LEU A 167 0.53 0.63 -17.61
N ALA A 168 -0.67 0.20 -17.94
CA ALA A 168 -1.86 0.44 -17.12
C ALA A 168 -1.78 -0.29 -15.78
N SER A 169 -1.26 -1.54 -15.74
CA SER A 169 -1.02 -2.29 -14.51
C SER A 169 0.00 -1.58 -13.61
N ILE A 170 1.11 -1.11 -14.18
CA ILE A 170 2.15 -0.38 -13.42
C ILE A 170 1.57 0.90 -12.80
N LEU A 171 0.77 1.67 -13.55
CA LEU A 171 0.12 2.88 -13.03
C LEU A 171 -0.81 2.55 -11.85
N ALA A 172 -1.59 1.47 -11.94
CA ALA A 172 -2.44 1.02 -10.84
C ALA A 172 -1.61 0.57 -9.61
N THR A 173 -0.53 -0.17 -9.82
CA THR A 173 0.36 -0.59 -8.72
C THR A 173 1.01 0.60 -8.02
N VAL A 174 1.51 1.59 -8.77
CA VAL A 174 2.08 2.82 -8.20
C VAL A 174 1.02 3.60 -7.41
N HIS A 175 -0.21 3.70 -7.93
CA HIS A 175 -1.34 4.30 -7.22
C HIS A 175 -1.60 3.60 -5.88
N ASP A 176 -1.66 2.27 -5.85
CA ASP A 176 -1.96 1.49 -4.65
C ASP A 176 -0.88 1.65 -3.58
N ILE A 177 0.38 1.65 -3.99
CA ILE A 177 1.51 1.89 -3.09
C ILE A 177 1.47 3.30 -2.51
N LEU A 178 1.22 4.32 -3.35
CA LEU A 178 1.16 5.71 -2.88
C LEU A 178 0.03 5.91 -1.87
N ILE A 179 -1.14 5.32 -2.10
CA ILE A 179 -2.25 5.40 -1.14
C ILE A 179 -1.91 4.63 0.14
N THR A 180 -1.30 3.45 0.03
CA THR A 180 -0.90 2.66 1.20
C THR A 180 0.12 3.41 2.05
N LEU A 181 1.19 3.94 1.45
CA LEU A 181 2.19 4.74 2.16
C LEU A 181 1.58 6.03 2.73
N GLY A 182 0.68 6.67 1.97
CA GLY A 182 -0.06 7.84 2.44
C GLY A 182 -0.91 7.55 3.69
N PHE A 183 -1.58 6.41 3.72
CA PHE A 183 -2.33 5.94 4.89
C PHE A 183 -1.40 5.72 6.09
N LEU A 184 -0.27 5.04 5.91
CA LEU A 184 0.70 4.82 6.97
C LEU A 184 1.22 6.15 7.53
N ALA A 185 1.48 7.14 6.67
CA ALA A 185 1.93 8.48 7.08
C ALA A 185 0.86 9.26 7.85
N ILE A 186 -0.42 9.22 7.42
CA ILE A 186 -1.54 9.93 8.06
C ILE A 186 -1.82 9.36 9.45
N PHE A 187 -1.92 8.03 9.55
CA PHE A 187 -2.29 7.35 10.80
C PHE A 187 -1.10 6.98 11.66
N ARG A 188 0.11 7.32 11.21
CA ARG A 188 1.37 7.03 11.89
C ARG A 188 1.52 5.55 12.25
N VAL A 189 1.10 4.70 11.32
CA VAL A 189 1.29 3.25 11.44
C VAL A 189 2.75 2.92 11.15
N GLU A 190 3.34 2.14 12.04
CA GLU A 190 4.75 1.79 12.01
C GLU A 190 5.11 0.90 10.82
N ILE A 191 6.19 1.25 10.11
CA ILE A 191 6.80 0.36 9.13
C ILE A 191 7.79 -0.55 9.84
N SER A 192 7.40 -1.80 10.00
CA SER A 192 8.18 -2.92 10.53
C SER A 192 8.42 -3.96 9.42
N LEU A 193 9.19 -5.00 9.66
CA LEU A 193 9.37 -6.10 8.68
C LEU A 193 8.04 -6.75 8.27
N PRO A 194 7.13 -7.07 9.21
CA PRO A 194 5.78 -7.53 8.84
C PRO A 194 5.02 -6.54 7.95
N THR A 195 5.11 -5.24 8.22
CA THR A 195 4.45 -4.19 7.42
C THR A 195 5.00 -4.15 5.99
N VAL A 196 6.32 -4.28 5.82
CA VAL A 196 6.94 -4.39 4.49
C VAL A 196 6.44 -5.63 3.76
N ALA A 197 6.40 -6.79 4.44
CA ALA A 197 5.85 -8.01 3.86
C ALA A 197 4.37 -7.85 3.45
N ALA A 198 3.56 -7.12 4.25
CA ALA A 198 2.19 -6.78 3.89
C ALA A 198 2.12 -5.93 2.62
N ILE A 199 2.94 -4.88 2.50
CA ILE A 199 2.98 -4.02 1.30
C ILE A 199 3.33 -4.84 0.04
N LEU A 200 4.34 -5.72 0.12
CA LEU A 200 4.70 -6.59 -0.99
C LEU A 200 3.56 -7.57 -1.36
N THR A 201 2.85 -8.08 -0.36
CA THR A 201 1.68 -8.94 -0.56
C THR A 201 0.54 -8.19 -1.23
N VAL A 202 0.28 -6.94 -0.84
CA VAL A 202 -0.72 -6.05 -1.45
C VAL A 202 -0.43 -5.82 -2.93
N VAL A 203 0.83 -5.61 -3.31
CA VAL A 203 1.23 -5.48 -4.72
C VAL A 203 0.83 -6.72 -5.52
N GLY A 204 1.12 -7.92 -5.00
CA GLY A 204 0.72 -9.17 -5.65
C GLY A 204 -0.79 -9.37 -5.74
N TYR A 205 -1.51 -9.02 -4.67
CA TYR A 205 -2.98 -9.12 -4.62
C TYR A 205 -3.65 -8.18 -5.62
N SER A 206 -3.25 -6.91 -5.64
CA SER A 206 -3.79 -5.90 -6.56
C SER A 206 -3.54 -6.28 -8.02
N LEU A 207 -2.32 -6.76 -8.32
CA LEU A 207 -1.99 -7.23 -9.67
C LEU A 207 -2.83 -8.42 -10.10
N ASN A 208 -3.10 -9.38 -9.20
CA ASN A 208 -3.93 -10.54 -9.53
C ASN A 208 -5.34 -10.11 -9.98
N ASP A 209 -5.93 -9.15 -9.30
CA ASP A 209 -7.27 -8.63 -9.65
C ASP A 209 -7.24 -7.87 -10.99
N THR A 210 -6.23 -7.04 -11.20
CA THR A 210 -6.00 -6.33 -12.47
C THR A 210 -5.81 -7.32 -13.64
N ILE A 211 -5.07 -8.42 -13.44
CA ILE A 211 -4.85 -9.47 -14.43
C ILE A 211 -6.18 -10.12 -14.82
N VAL A 212 -7.04 -10.44 -13.86
CA VAL A 212 -8.36 -11.05 -14.12
C VAL A 212 -9.22 -10.14 -15.00
N VAL A 213 -9.27 -8.84 -14.69
CA VAL A 213 -10.00 -7.86 -15.49
C VAL A 213 -9.41 -7.74 -16.91
N PHE A 214 -8.10 -7.65 -17.01
CA PHE A 214 -7.40 -7.48 -18.29
C PHE A 214 -7.48 -8.71 -19.19
N ASP A 215 -7.41 -9.91 -18.63
CA ASP A 215 -7.63 -11.13 -19.40
C ASP A 215 -9.04 -11.18 -19.98
N ARG A 216 -10.06 -10.75 -19.21
CA ARG A 216 -11.42 -10.68 -19.71
C ARG A 216 -11.59 -9.63 -20.80
N ILE A 217 -10.99 -8.46 -20.66
CA ILE A 217 -10.96 -7.43 -21.70
C ILE A 217 -10.33 -8.01 -22.99
N ARG A 218 -9.18 -8.69 -22.90
CA ARG A 218 -8.50 -9.31 -24.05
C ARG A 218 -9.35 -10.40 -24.70
N GLU A 219 -10.00 -11.23 -23.90
CA GLU A 219 -10.92 -12.26 -24.40
C GLU A 219 -12.05 -11.62 -25.21
N ASN A 220 -12.69 -10.58 -24.67
CA ASN A 220 -13.79 -9.89 -25.34
C ASN A 220 -13.33 -9.11 -26.58
N LEU A 221 -12.11 -8.54 -26.58
CA LEU A 221 -11.51 -7.92 -27.78
C LEU A 221 -11.26 -8.91 -28.90
N ASN A 222 -10.93 -10.17 -28.59
CA ASN A 222 -10.64 -11.22 -29.55
C ASN A 222 -11.89 -11.95 -30.07
N LYS A 223 -13.05 -11.76 -29.46
CA LYS A 223 -14.32 -12.29 -29.99
C LYS A 223 -14.71 -11.61 -31.30
N LYS A 224 -15.48 -12.34 -32.13
CA LYS A 224 -15.96 -11.83 -33.42
C LYS A 224 -16.75 -10.52 -33.20
N GLY A 225 -16.25 -9.44 -33.78
CA GLY A 225 -16.85 -8.10 -33.61
C GLY A 225 -16.30 -7.27 -32.44
N GLY A 226 -15.57 -7.85 -31.49
CA GLY A 226 -15.09 -7.15 -30.29
C GLY A 226 -14.22 -5.91 -30.61
N ARG A 227 -13.35 -5.99 -31.61
CA ARG A 227 -12.52 -4.82 -32.05
C ARG A 227 -13.30 -3.69 -32.72
N ARG A 228 -14.57 -3.92 -33.08
CA ARG A 228 -15.47 -2.91 -33.67
C ARG A 228 -16.43 -2.30 -32.63
N GLU A 229 -16.52 -2.89 -31.47
CA GLU A 229 -17.31 -2.38 -30.35
C GLU A 229 -16.69 -1.11 -29.77
N ASP A 230 -17.51 -0.23 -29.22
CA ASP A 230 -17.02 0.94 -28.49
C ASP A 230 -16.15 0.48 -27.31
N PRO A 231 -14.90 0.97 -27.19
CA PRO A 231 -13.97 0.52 -26.14
C PRO A 231 -14.52 0.73 -24.72
N VAL A 232 -15.31 1.78 -24.49
CA VAL A 232 -15.92 2.05 -23.16
C VAL A 232 -16.91 0.94 -22.80
N ARG A 233 -17.81 0.62 -23.73
CA ARG A 233 -18.83 -0.43 -23.52
C ARG A 233 -18.21 -1.82 -23.37
N LEU A 234 -17.18 -2.12 -24.19
CA LEU A 234 -16.48 -3.40 -24.10
C LEU A 234 -15.81 -3.58 -22.74
N ILE A 235 -15.16 -2.53 -22.24
CA ILE A 235 -14.48 -2.59 -20.94
C ILE A 235 -15.49 -2.66 -19.80
N ASP A 236 -16.56 -1.85 -19.80
CA ASP A 236 -17.62 -1.92 -18.80
C ASP A 236 -18.26 -3.32 -18.76
N ARG A 237 -18.56 -3.91 -19.91
CA ARG A 237 -19.04 -5.28 -19.99
C ARG A 237 -18.04 -6.27 -19.40
N SER A 238 -16.77 -6.15 -19.76
CA SER A 238 -15.72 -7.04 -19.28
C SER A 238 -15.56 -6.99 -17.75
N ILE A 239 -15.64 -5.79 -17.17
CA ILE A 239 -15.62 -5.59 -15.72
C ILE A 239 -16.84 -6.26 -15.08
N ASN A 240 -18.05 -6.00 -15.60
CA ASN A 240 -19.28 -6.59 -15.06
C ASN A 240 -19.27 -8.13 -15.10
N GLU A 241 -18.67 -8.72 -16.13
CA GLU A 241 -18.57 -10.18 -16.28
C GLU A 241 -17.65 -10.83 -15.22
N VAL A 242 -16.61 -10.12 -14.75
CA VAL A 242 -15.69 -10.61 -13.71
C VAL A 242 -16.05 -10.11 -12.31
N LEU A 243 -16.91 -9.10 -12.19
CA LEU A 243 -17.28 -8.46 -10.93
C LEU A 243 -17.71 -9.45 -9.84
N PRO A 244 -18.56 -10.49 -10.13
CA PRO A 244 -18.95 -11.47 -9.10
C PRO A 244 -17.73 -12.19 -8.50
N ARG A 245 -16.74 -12.51 -9.32
CA ARG A 245 -15.52 -13.18 -8.88
C ARG A 245 -14.65 -12.24 -8.04
N THR A 246 -14.37 -11.03 -8.54
CA THR A 246 -13.57 -10.01 -7.87
C THR A 246 -14.16 -9.65 -6.50
N VAL A 247 -15.46 -9.38 -6.44
CA VAL A 247 -16.13 -9.07 -5.16
C VAL A 247 -16.06 -10.26 -4.20
N LEU A 248 -16.34 -11.48 -4.67
CA LEU A 248 -16.31 -12.67 -3.81
C LEU A 248 -14.90 -12.93 -3.24
N THR A 249 -13.87 -12.85 -4.07
CA THR A 249 -12.48 -13.06 -3.63
C THR A 249 -12.05 -11.98 -2.62
N SER A 250 -12.37 -10.71 -2.86
CA SER A 250 -12.06 -9.63 -1.93
C SER A 250 -12.83 -9.76 -0.61
N MET A 251 -14.11 -10.09 -0.66
CA MET A 251 -14.94 -10.28 0.54
C MET A 251 -14.47 -11.44 1.40
N THR A 252 -14.13 -12.58 0.79
CA THR A 252 -13.60 -13.74 1.54
C THR A 252 -12.24 -13.42 2.18
N THR A 253 -11.36 -12.75 1.47
CA THR A 253 -10.07 -12.30 2.02
C THR A 253 -10.27 -11.28 3.15
N LEU A 254 -11.14 -10.29 2.97
CA LEU A 254 -11.47 -9.31 4.01
C LEU A 254 -12.08 -9.98 5.24
N ALA A 255 -12.94 -10.99 5.09
CA ALA A 255 -13.51 -11.71 6.22
C ALA A 255 -12.43 -12.40 7.08
N VAL A 256 -11.45 -13.03 6.44
CA VAL A 256 -10.30 -13.62 7.14
C VAL A 256 -9.45 -12.55 7.82
N LEU A 257 -9.13 -11.45 7.12
CA LEU A 257 -8.34 -10.36 7.67
C LEU A 257 -9.07 -9.65 8.82
N MET A 258 -10.38 -9.47 8.74
CA MET A 258 -11.19 -8.91 9.84
C MET A 258 -11.17 -9.82 11.08
N SER A 259 -11.26 -11.14 10.88
CA SER A 259 -11.11 -12.10 11.98
C SER A 259 -9.71 -11.99 12.62
N LEU A 260 -8.68 -11.84 11.79
CA LEU A 260 -7.31 -11.66 12.23
C LEU A 260 -7.11 -10.32 12.97
N LEU A 261 -7.75 -9.24 12.51
CA LEU A 261 -7.70 -7.94 13.17
C LEU A 261 -8.35 -7.96 14.56
N ILE A 262 -9.44 -8.71 14.71
CA ILE A 262 -10.20 -8.78 15.98
C ILE A 262 -9.55 -9.75 16.97
N LEU A 263 -9.06 -10.90 16.50
CA LEU A 263 -8.59 -12.00 17.33
C LEU A 263 -7.07 -12.17 17.37
N GLY A 264 -6.32 -11.55 16.44
CA GLY A 264 -4.90 -11.81 16.22
C GLY A 264 -3.93 -11.11 17.18
N GLY A 265 -4.42 -10.23 18.03
CA GLY A 265 -3.61 -9.51 19.01
C GLY A 265 -2.76 -8.37 18.40
N ALA A 266 -1.95 -7.73 19.27
CA ALA A 266 -1.24 -6.50 18.93
C ALA A 266 -0.11 -6.70 17.90
N VAL A 267 0.60 -7.82 17.96
CA VAL A 267 1.80 -8.08 17.15
C VAL A 267 1.54 -8.05 15.64
N ILE A 268 0.38 -8.58 15.21
CA ILE A 268 0.03 -8.69 13.78
C ILE A 268 -0.98 -7.62 13.34
N ARG A 269 -1.32 -6.69 14.20
CA ARG A 269 -2.36 -5.69 13.95
C ARG A 269 -2.02 -4.78 12.78
N ASP A 270 -0.84 -4.17 12.79
CA ASP A 270 -0.41 -3.24 11.74
C ASP A 270 -0.27 -3.94 10.39
N PHE A 271 0.32 -5.15 10.38
CA PHE A 271 0.35 -6.03 9.23
C PHE A 271 -1.06 -6.27 8.65
N THR A 272 -2.03 -6.58 9.51
CA THR A 272 -3.40 -6.89 9.11
C THR A 272 -4.13 -5.65 8.58
N ILE A 273 -3.93 -4.48 9.20
CA ILE A 273 -4.50 -3.20 8.74
C ILE A 273 -4.01 -2.87 7.33
N VAL A 274 -2.71 -3.01 7.08
CA VAL A 274 -2.13 -2.77 5.75
C VAL A 274 -2.71 -3.72 4.70
N LEU A 275 -2.88 -5.00 5.04
CA LEU A 275 -3.49 -5.96 4.14
C LEU A 275 -4.96 -5.64 3.85
N ILE A 276 -5.76 -5.27 4.86
CA ILE A 276 -7.17 -4.86 4.68
C ILE A 276 -7.24 -3.67 3.74
N LEU A 277 -6.46 -2.63 4.00
CA LEU A 277 -6.37 -1.45 3.16
C LEU A 277 -5.99 -1.84 1.72
N GLY A 278 -4.96 -2.67 1.57
CA GLY A 278 -4.45 -3.09 0.28
C GLY A 278 -5.47 -3.89 -0.54
N VAL A 279 -6.24 -4.78 0.09
CA VAL A 279 -7.31 -5.53 -0.59
C VAL A 279 -8.42 -4.57 -1.06
N VAL A 280 -8.83 -3.60 -0.25
CA VAL A 280 -9.85 -2.61 -0.62
C VAL A 280 -9.37 -1.73 -1.76
N ILE A 281 -8.16 -1.17 -1.65
CA ILE A 281 -7.59 -0.27 -2.66
C ILE A 281 -7.26 -1.04 -3.95
N GLY A 282 -6.71 -2.25 -3.88
CA GLY A 282 -6.40 -3.07 -5.05
C GLY A 282 -7.65 -3.46 -5.84
N THR A 283 -8.74 -3.82 -5.15
CA THR A 283 -10.04 -4.08 -5.78
C THR A 283 -10.62 -2.83 -6.44
N TYR A 284 -10.50 -1.68 -5.77
CA TYR A 284 -10.92 -0.41 -6.35
C TYR A 284 -10.06 -0.04 -7.57
N SER A 285 -8.74 -0.18 -7.49
CA SER A 285 -7.81 0.29 -8.51
C SER A 285 -7.91 -0.52 -9.81
N SER A 286 -8.15 -1.84 -9.73
CA SER A 286 -8.35 -2.69 -10.91
C SER A 286 -9.51 -2.22 -11.79
N ILE A 287 -10.59 -1.72 -11.17
CA ILE A 287 -11.81 -1.25 -11.83
C ILE A 287 -11.69 0.23 -12.23
N PHE A 288 -11.27 1.10 -11.30
CA PHE A 288 -11.38 2.56 -11.45
C PHE A 288 -10.08 3.26 -11.82
N VAL A 289 -8.94 2.56 -11.78
CA VAL A 289 -7.62 3.11 -12.17
C VAL A 289 -7.05 2.36 -13.35
N ALA A 290 -6.81 1.05 -13.26
CA ALA A 290 -6.19 0.26 -14.30
C ALA A 290 -7.02 0.23 -15.59
N SER A 291 -8.31 -0.06 -15.50
CA SER A 291 -9.20 -0.18 -16.66
C SER A 291 -9.41 1.15 -17.40
N PRO A 292 -9.68 2.28 -16.74
CA PRO A 292 -9.71 3.57 -17.43
C PRO A 292 -8.34 4.03 -17.94
N ALA A 293 -7.24 3.75 -17.23
CA ALA A 293 -5.88 4.06 -17.70
C ALA A 293 -5.58 3.36 -19.03
N LEU A 294 -6.01 2.09 -19.18
CA LEU A 294 -5.87 1.35 -20.43
C LEU A 294 -6.53 2.09 -21.62
N ILE A 295 -7.75 2.64 -21.43
CA ILE A 295 -8.45 3.42 -22.46
C ILE A 295 -7.65 4.67 -22.82
N GLU A 296 -7.16 5.43 -21.84
CA GLU A 296 -6.42 6.66 -22.09
C GLU A 296 -5.09 6.38 -22.82
N ILE A 297 -4.39 5.32 -22.43
CA ILE A 297 -3.17 4.86 -23.10
C ILE A 297 -3.48 4.48 -24.54
N GLN A 298 -4.52 3.67 -24.79
CA GLN A 298 -4.90 3.24 -26.13
C GLN A 298 -5.26 4.41 -27.02
N ARG A 299 -6.06 5.37 -26.56
CA ARG A 299 -6.43 6.58 -27.31
C ARG A 299 -5.23 7.44 -27.69
N ARG A 300 -4.23 7.57 -26.80
CA ARG A 300 -3.00 8.32 -27.09
C ARG A 300 -2.17 7.63 -28.18
N TRP A 301 -2.09 6.32 -28.16
CA TRP A 301 -1.36 5.54 -29.17
C TRP A 301 -2.03 5.64 -30.54
N GLU A 302 -3.33 5.47 -30.63
CA GLU A 302 -4.07 5.61 -31.88
C GLU A 302 -3.92 7.01 -32.52
N LYS A 303 -3.93 8.06 -31.69
CA LYS A 303 -3.66 9.43 -32.16
C LYS A 303 -2.25 9.55 -32.74
N LYS A 304 -1.25 8.98 -32.06
CA LYS A 304 0.16 9.03 -32.48
C LYS A 304 0.37 8.28 -33.81
N ASP A 305 -0.27 7.13 -33.98
CA ASP A 305 -0.20 6.36 -35.22
C ASP A 305 -0.88 7.08 -36.42
N LYS A 306 -2.02 7.72 -36.19
CA LYS A 306 -2.69 8.55 -37.20
C LYS A 306 -1.84 9.75 -37.62
N THR A 307 -1.13 10.37 -36.69
CA THR A 307 -0.22 11.50 -37.00
C THR A 307 0.99 11.05 -37.80
N LYS A 308 1.60 9.91 -37.43
CA LYS A 308 2.72 9.32 -38.19
C LYS A 308 2.32 8.93 -39.62
N LYS A 309 1.15 8.34 -39.83
CA LYS A 309 0.64 8.01 -41.17
C LYS A 309 0.41 9.25 -42.03
N LYS A 310 -0.12 10.34 -41.46
CA LYS A 310 -0.31 11.60 -42.18
C LYS A 310 1.03 12.26 -42.59
N SER A 311 2.05 12.22 -41.71
CA SER A 311 3.38 12.76 -42.01
C SER A 311 4.15 11.90 -43.01
N GLY A 312 3.98 10.58 -43.00
CA GLY A 312 4.61 9.66 -43.96
C GLY A 312 4.01 9.75 -45.41
N THR A 313 2.71 10.06 -45.54
CA THR A 313 2.07 10.23 -46.84
C THR A 313 2.48 11.55 -47.50
N GLY A 314 2.70 12.61 -46.70
CA GLY A 314 3.18 13.89 -47.23
C GLY A 314 4.64 13.89 -47.71
N SER A 315 5.46 12.94 -47.24
CA SER A 315 6.85 12.79 -47.72
C SER A 315 6.97 12.00 -49.03
N ARG A 316 6.01 11.15 -49.37
CA ARG A 316 6.01 10.40 -50.64
C ARG A 316 5.47 11.22 -51.81
N GLU A 317 4.61 12.22 -51.57
CA GLU A 317 4.05 13.08 -52.64
C GLU A 317 5.03 14.18 -53.08
N LYS A 318 6.07 14.50 -52.25
CA LYS A 318 7.12 15.46 -52.59
C LYS A 318 8.33 14.87 -53.35
N ALA A 319 8.38 13.56 -53.56
CA ALA A 319 9.50 12.89 -54.24
C ALA A 319 9.22 12.48 -55.67
N ALA A 320 8.12 12.93 -56.31
CA ALA A 320 7.80 12.71 -57.69
C ALA A 320 7.78 14.05 -58.43
N ILE A 321 8.96 14.56 -58.84
CA ILE A 321 9.10 15.54 -59.92
C ILE A 321 9.80 14.80 -61.06
N PRO A 322 9.16 14.63 -62.25
CA PRO A 322 9.82 14.06 -63.39
C PRO A 322 10.61 15.15 -64.12
N VAL A 323 11.78 14.80 -64.60
CA VAL A 323 12.42 15.41 -65.75
C VAL A 323 12.15 14.56 -66.95
#